data_111604d9bc52f9d03eb6c587b208dc2d
#
_entry.id   111604d9bc52f9d03eb6c587b208dc2d
#
_cell.length_a   1.000
_cell.length_b   1.000
_cell.length_c   1.000
_cell.angle_alpha   90.00
_cell.angle_beta   90.00
_cell.angle_gamma   90.00
#
_symmetry.space_group_name_H-M   'P 1'
#
loop_
_entity.id
_entity.type
_entity.pdbx_description
1 polymer ?
#
loop_
_entity_poly.entity_id
_entity_poly.type
_entity_poly.pdbx_seq_one_letter_code
_entity_poly.pdbx_strand_id
1 'polypeptide(L)'
;MPNPAEVPLYFLAQNARKSVKVVLSGEGADELFGGYPMYCQAVHFMDYEHKVPKALRKAAGAVASKLPDFKGKHFLVRGAEEPWQRYMRANYVFLDPAERDRCLKKNYHSPRPEQFFKPYFDKVQGLDEPTQL
;
A
#
# COMPACT_ATOMS: atom_id res chain seq x y z
N MET A 1 3.52 -8.37 8.85
CA MET A 1 2.64 -9.17 9.75
C MET A 1 1.69 -9.95 8.86
N PRO A 2 1.38 -11.22 9.17
CA PRO A 2 0.30 -11.90 8.48
C PRO A 2 -0.99 -11.10 8.66
N ASN A 3 -1.84 -11.12 7.66
CA ASN A 3 -3.13 -10.42 7.72
C ASN A 3 -3.94 -11.01 8.90
N PRO A 4 -4.35 -10.20 9.88
CA PRO A 4 -5.09 -10.71 11.04
C PRO A 4 -6.42 -11.40 10.66
N ALA A 5 -6.96 -11.12 9.47
CA ALA A 5 -8.16 -11.78 8.96
C ALA A 5 -7.91 -13.24 8.52
N GLU A 6 -6.68 -13.63 8.23
CA GLU A 6 -6.36 -15.00 7.78
C GLU A 6 -6.60 -16.05 8.88
N VAL A 7 -6.36 -15.69 10.13
CA VAL A 7 -6.55 -16.62 11.26
C VAL A 7 -8.02 -16.99 11.47
N PRO A 8 -8.95 -16.04 11.60
CA PRO A 8 -10.40 -16.36 11.64
C PRO A 8 -10.87 -17.11 10.41
N LEU A 9 -10.40 -16.75 9.22
CA LEU A 9 -10.77 -17.40 7.97
C LEU A 9 -10.34 -18.87 7.95
N TYR A 10 -9.14 -19.18 8.46
CA TYR A 10 -8.69 -20.57 8.59
C TYR A 10 -9.64 -21.41 9.45
N PHE A 11 -10.01 -20.92 10.64
CA PHE A 11 -10.93 -21.65 11.54
C PHE A 11 -12.34 -21.75 10.96
N LEU A 12 -12.81 -20.71 10.28
CA LEU A 12 -14.10 -20.73 9.59
C LEU A 12 -14.10 -21.83 8.50
N ALA A 13 -13.07 -21.86 7.66
CA ALA A 13 -12.92 -22.87 6.61
C ALA A 13 -12.79 -24.28 7.20
N GLN A 14 -12.04 -24.44 8.29
CA GLN A 14 -11.89 -25.71 8.99
C GLN A 14 -13.22 -26.26 9.53
N ASN A 15 -14.09 -25.37 10.02
CA ASN A 15 -15.43 -25.76 10.49
C ASN A 15 -16.39 -26.04 9.33
N ALA A 16 -16.44 -25.15 8.33
CA ALA A 16 -17.34 -25.27 7.19
C ALA A 16 -17.11 -26.58 6.41
N ARG A 17 -15.86 -26.99 6.21
CA ARG A 17 -15.51 -28.22 5.47
C ARG A 17 -16.07 -29.51 6.07
N LYS A 18 -16.52 -29.49 7.34
CA LYS A 18 -17.15 -30.65 7.99
C LYS A 18 -18.57 -30.91 7.47
N SER A 19 -19.23 -29.87 6.97
CA SER A 19 -20.67 -29.92 6.62
C SER A 19 -20.91 -29.61 5.13
N VAL A 20 -20.05 -28.80 4.49
CA VAL A 20 -20.24 -28.36 3.10
C VAL A 20 -18.93 -28.40 2.32
N LYS A 21 -19.07 -28.53 0.99
CA LYS A 21 -17.91 -28.56 0.07
C LYS A 21 -17.55 -27.18 -0.46
N VAL A 22 -18.51 -26.27 -0.50
CA VAL A 22 -18.37 -24.91 -1.03
C VAL A 22 -19.07 -23.93 -0.11
N VAL A 23 -18.44 -22.80 0.13
CA VAL A 23 -19.00 -21.66 0.89
C VAL A 23 -18.84 -20.41 0.05
N LEU A 24 -19.87 -19.57 -0.01
CA LEU A 24 -19.77 -18.21 -0.55
C LEU A 24 -19.48 -17.26 0.61
N SER A 25 -18.54 -16.36 0.44
CA SER A 25 -18.22 -15.30 1.40
C SER A 25 -18.43 -13.92 0.77
N GLY A 26 -18.64 -12.90 1.61
CA GLY A 26 -18.84 -11.50 1.19
C GLY A 26 -17.52 -10.74 1.12
N GLU A 27 -16.55 -11.26 0.38
CA GLU A 27 -15.26 -10.59 0.13
C GLU A 27 -15.39 -9.59 -1.04
N GLY A 28 -14.58 -8.51 -1.02
CA GLY A 28 -14.48 -7.56 -2.12
C GLY A 28 -15.38 -6.33 -1.99
N ALA A 29 -16.07 -6.13 -0.88
CA ALA A 29 -16.88 -4.94 -0.68
C ALA A 29 -16.05 -3.65 -0.59
N ASP A 30 -14.89 -3.70 0.05
CA ASP A 30 -13.99 -2.55 0.18
C ASP A 30 -13.38 -2.15 -1.17
N GLU A 31 -13.11 -3.12 -2.04
CA GLU A 31 -12.65 -2.88 -3.41
C GLU A 31 -13.73 -2.24 -4.28
N LEU A 32 -14.97 -2.69 -4.14
CA LEU A 32 -16.10 -2.18 -4.94
C LEU A 32 -16.59 -0.81 -4.49
N PHE A 33 -16.58 -0.55 -3.18
CA PHE A 33 -17.17 0.65 -2.58
C PHE A 33 -16.14 1.62 -1.98
N GLY A 34 -14.85 1.37 -2.23
CA GLY A 34 -13.78 2.25 -1.73
C GLY A 34 -13.67 2.29 -0.21
N GLY A 35 -13.92 1.16 0.49
CA GLY A 35 -13.95 1.09 1.95
C GLY A 35 -12.58 1.22 2.63
N TYR A 36 -11.48 1.03 1.89
CA TYR A 36 -10.15 1.15 2.47
C TYR A 36 -9.76 2.59 2.80
N PRO A 37 -9.18 2.84 4.00
CA PRO A 37 -8.71 4.18 4.38
C PRO A 37 -7.68 4.78 3.40
N MET A 38 -6.99 3.97 2.61
CA MET A 38 -6.02 4.43 1.63
C MET A 38 -6.65 5.29 0.52
N TYR A 39 -7.90 5.02 0.13
CA TYR A 39 -8.61 5.84 -0.87
C TYR A 39 -8.89 7.25 -0.34
N CYS A 40 -9.33 7.37 0.93
CA CYS A 40 -9.49 8.68 1.57
C CYS A 40 -8.15 9.42 1.69
N GLN A 41 -7.06 8.70 1.98
CA GLN A 41 -5.73 9.29 2.05
C GLN A 41 -5.24 9.78 0.67
N ALA A 42 -5.59 9.09 -0.41
CA ALA A 42 -5.24 9.50 -1.77
C ALA A 42 -5.81 10.89 -2.11
N VAL A 43 -7.07 11.18 -1.71
CA VAL A 43 -7.67 12.50 -1.89
C VAL A 43 -6.86 13.59 -1.16
N HIS A 44 -6.42 13.34 0.08
CA HIS A 44 -5.58 14.30 0.82
C HIS A 44 -4.20 14.51 0.17
N PHE A 45 -3.61 13.47 -0.40
CA PHE A 45 -2.35 13.60 -1.13
C PHE A 45 -2.53 14.34 -2.44
N MET A 46 -3.62 14.12 -3.17
CA MET A 46 -3.97 14.89 -4.37
C MET A 46 -4.07 16.39 -4.06
N ASP A 47 -4.80 16.77 -3.01
CA ASP A 47 -4.90 18.17 -2.55
C ASP A 47 -3.53 18.75 -2.19
N TYR A 48 -2.69 17.98 -1.55
CA TYR A 48 -1.33 18.39 -1.20
C TYR A 48 -0.46 18.57 -2.45
N GLU A 49 -0.59 17.69 -3.43
CA GLU A 49 0.13 17.76 -4.71
C GLU A 49 -0.26 18.96 -5.56
N HIS A 50 -1.55 19.32 -5.58
CA HIS A 50 -2.02 20.51 -6.27
C HIS A 50 -1.51 21.80 -5.63
N LYS A 51 -1.36 21.83 -4.30
CA LYS A 51 -0.97 23.04 -3.54
C LYS A 51 0.54 23.21 -3.42
N VAL A 52 1.32 22.11 -3.44
CA VAL A 52 2.74 22.13 -3.16
C VAL A 52 3.54 21.52 -4.30
N PRO A 53 4.44 22.28 -4.95
CA PRO A 53 5.28 21.79 -6.04
C PRO A 53 6.09 20.54 -5.65
N LYS A 54 6.27 19.62 -6.59
CA LYS A 54 6.96 18.32 -6.39
C LYS A 54 8.36 18.48 -5.74
N ALA A 55 9.12 19.51 -6.14
CA ALA A 55 10.44 19.76 -5.58
C ALA A 55 10.39 20.07 -4.07
N LEU A 56 9.42 20.91 -3.65
CA LEU A 56 9.22 21.24 -2.24
C LEU A 56 8.73 20.02 -1.44
N ARG A 57 7.82 19.22 -2.00
CA ARG A 57 7.35 17.99 -1.36
C ARG A 57 8.50 17.00 -1.13
N LYS A 58 9.37 16.81 -2.13
CA LYS A 58 10.55 15.96 -2.02
C LYS A 58 11.54 16.47 -0.98
N ALA A 59 11.82 17.77 -0.94
CA ALA A 59 12.68 18.38 0.06
C ALA A 59 12.11 18.22 1.47
N ALA A 60 10.82 18.52 1.66
CA ALA A 60 10.14 18.36 2.94
C ALA A 60 10.15 16.89 3.44
N GLY A 61 9.89 15.93 2.55
CA GLY A 61 9.95 14.51 2.87
C GLY A 61 11.35 14.04 3.26
N ALA A 62 12.38 14.50 2.53
CA ALA A 62 13.78 14.17 2.81
C ALA A 62 14.25 14.73 4.17
N VAL A 63 13.83 15.94 4.52
CA VAL A 63 14.11 16.52 5.85
C VAL A 63 13.33 15.78 6.93
N ALA A 64 12.02 15.57 6.73
CA ALA A 64 11.17 14.89 7.69
C ALA A 64 11.64 13.46 7.99
N SER A 65 12.17 12.74 7.00
CA SER A 65 12.68 11.36 7.20
C SER A 65 13.84 11.28 8.18
N LYS A 66 14.64 12.33 8.29
CA LYS A 66 15.83 12.41 9.17
C LYS A 66 15.52 12.92 10.57
N LEU A 67 14.35 13.49 10.79
CA LEU A 67 13.95 14.02 12.09
C LEU A 67 13.35 12.91 12.98
N PRO A 68 13.38 13.09 14.32
CA PRO A 68 12.60 12.25 15.24
C PRO A 68 11.11 12.24 14.89
N ASP A 69 10.35 11.33 15.48
CA ASP A 69 8.92 11.26 15.23
C ASP A 69 8.17 12.49 15.75
N PHE A 70 7.34 13.09 14.88
CA PHE A 70 6.45 14.20 15.19
C PHE A 70 5.11 14.02 14.45
N LYS A 71 4.08 14.72 14.92
CA LYS A 71 2.76 14.68 14.29
C LYS A 71 2.83 15.22 12.86
N GLY A 72 2.46 14.40 11.87
CA GLY A 72 2.50 14.77 10.46
C GLY A 72 3.74 14.30 9.69
N LYS A 73 4.79 13.76 10.37
CA LYS A 73 5.99 13.22 9.70
C LYS A 73 5.63 12.25 8.59
N HIS A 74 4.78 11.28 8.89
CA HIS A 74 4.37 10.27 7.91
C HIS A 74 3.68 10.87 6.70
N PHE A 75 2.87 11.93 6.88
CA PHE A 75 2.25 12.63 5.77
C PHE A 75 3.28 13.32 4.86
N LEU A 76 4.27 14.01 5.42
CA LEU A 76 5.32 14.66 4.66
C LEU A 76 6.19 13.66 3.90
N VAL A 77 6.58 12.57 4.54
CA VAL A 77 7.39 11.51 3.92
C VAL A 77 6.61 10.85 2.77
N ARG A 78 5.37 10.47 3.00
CA ARG A 78 4.51 9.83 1.99
C ARG A 78 4.11 10.80 0.88
N GLY A 79 3.90 12.07 1.18
CA GLY A 79 3.59 13.11 0.20
C GLY A 79 4.75 13.42 -0.77
N ALA A 80 5.97 12.98 -0.45
CA ALA A 80 7.11 13.03 -1.35
C ALA A 80 7.21 11.84 -2.32
N GLU A 81 6.44 10.79 -2.06
CA GLU A 81 6.39 9.56 -2.87
C GLU A 81 5.45 9.71 -4.07
N GLU A 82 5.68 8.91 -5.11
CA GLU A 82 4.76 8.80 -6.24
C GLU A 82 3.53 7.95 -5.83
N PRO A 83 2.36 8.08 -6.52
CA PRO A 83 1.14 7.34 -6.17
C PRO A 83 1.35 5.82 -6.05
N TRP A 84 2.05 5.22 -7.01
CA TRP A 84 2.35 3.79 -6.99
C TRP A 84 3.21 3.35 -5.79
N GLN A 85 4.10 4.22 -5.30
CA GLN A 85 4.92 3.95 -4.11
C GLN A 85 4.06 3.97 -2.84
N ARG A 86 3.13 4.92 -2.74
CA ARG A 86 2.15 4.98 -1.64
C ARG A 86 1.26 3.75 -1.62
N TYR A 87 0.77 3.33 -2.78
CA TYR A 87 -0.02 2.10 -2.92
C TYR A 87 0.77 0.86 -2.48
N MET A 88 1.98 0.71 -3.00
CA MET A 88 2.86 -0.39 -2.58
C MET A 88 3.06 -0.43 -1.07
N ARG A 89 3.38 0.73 -0.46
CA ARG A 89 3.63 0.83 0.97
C ARG A 89 2.40 0.44 1.80
N ALA A 90 1.20 0.72 1.31
CA ALA A 90 -0.04 0.35 1.99
C ALA A 90 -0.29 -1.18 1.98
N ASN A 91 0.17 -1.86 0.93
CA ASN A 91 -0.10 -3.27 0.70
C ASN A 91 1.07 -4.21 1.04
N TYR A 92 2.26 -3.67 1.36
CA TYR A 92 3.45 -4.48 1.64
C TYR A 92 3.82 -4.53 3.11
N VAL A 93 4.20 -5.73 3.54
CA VAL A 93 4.66 -5.99 4.92
C VAL A 93 6.05 -5.40 5.17
N PHE A 94 6.92 -5.42 4.16
CA PHE A 94 8.28 -4.90 4.26
C PHE A 94 8.37 -3.54 3.57
N LEU A 95 8.53 -2.49 4.36
CA LEU A 95 8.65 -1.11 3.88
C LEU A 95 10.05 -0.83 3.32
N ASP A 96 11.06 -1.55 3.80
CA ASP A 96 12.46 -1.42 3.38
C ASP A 96 12.86 -2.65 2.54
N PRO A 97 13.29 -2.45 1.28
CA PRO A 97 13.83 -3.52 0.45
C PRO A 97 14.97 -4.30 1.11
N ALA A 98 15.81 -3.63 1.90
CA ALA A 98 16.92 -4.27 2.61
C ALA A 98 16.45 -5.19 3.74
N GLU A 99 15.33 -4.88 4.41
CA GLU A 99 14.72 -5.77 5.39
C GLU A 99 14.14 -7.02 4.72
N ARG A 100 13.46 -6.84 3.61
CA ARG A 100 12.96 -7.96 2.80
C ARG A 100 14.10 -8.89 2.39
N ASP A 101 15.16 -8.34 1.82
CA ASP A 101 16.29 -9.11 1.30
C ASP A 101 17.03 -9.87 2.41
N ARG A 102 17.02 -9.35 3.66
CA ARG A 102 17.52 -10.08 4.84
C ARG A 102 16.65 -11.27 5.24
N CYS A 103 15.35 -11.20 4.99
CA CYS A 103 14.43 -12.29 5.29
C CYS A 103 14.41 -13.39 4.22
N LEU A 104 14.88 -13.09 3.01
CA LEU A 104 14.95 -14.06 1.93
C LEU A 104 16.20 -14.93 2.04
N LYS A 105 16.08 -16.21 1.67
CA LYS A 105 17.23 -17.08 1.54
C LYS A 105 18.18 -16.56 0.46
N LYS A 106 19.50 -16.66 0.67
CA LYS A 106 20.55 -16.10 -0.21
C LYS A 106 20.39 -16.45 -1.69
N ASN A 107 19.78 -17.58 -2.01
CA ASN A 107 19.59 -18.06 -3.40
C ASN A 107 18.17 -17.78 -3.93
N TYR A 108 17.35 -17.02 -3.22
CA TYR A 108 16.00 -16.71 -3.67
C TYR A 108 15.96 -15.34 -4.33
N HIS A 109 15.81 -15.31 -5.65
CA HIS A 109 15.63 -14.08 -6.41
C HIS A 109 14.15 -13.80 -6.57
N SER A 110 13.59 -12.99 -5.66
CA SER A 110 12.23 -12.45 -5.83
C SER A 110 12.27 -11.23 -6.74
N PRO A 111 11.43 -11.15 -7.75
CA PRO A 111 11.27 -9.92 -8.52
C PRO A 111 10.90 -8.76 -7.57
N ARG A 112 11.37 -7.57 -7.89
CA ARG A 112 11.04 -6.38 -7.08
C ARG A 112 9.57 -6.02 -7.29
N PRO A 113 8.84 -5.65 -6.23
CA PRO A 113 7.43 -5.26 -6.32
C PRO A 113 7.16 -4.18 -7.37
N GLU A 114 8.08 -3.24 -7.54
CA GLU A 114 7.99 -2.16 -8.54
C GLU A 114 7.81 -2.68 -9.95
N GLN A 115 8.42 -3.83 -10.27
CA GLN A 115 8.33 -4.44 -11.61
C GLN A 115 6.91 -4.91 -11.94
N PHE A 116 6.12 -5.22 -10.91
CA PHE A 116 4.72 -5.63 -11.09
C PHE A 116 3.77 -4.46 -11.11
N PHE A 117 3.91 -3.52 -10.19
CA PHE A 117 2.91 -2.44 -10.00
C PHE A 117 3.13 -1.26 -10.93
N LYS A 118 4.38 -0.82 -11.11
CA LYS A 118 4.68 0.38 -11.89
C LYS A 118 4.10 0.35 -13.31
N PRO A 119 4.15 -0.76 -14.08
CA PRO A 119 3.57 -0.80 -15.42
C PRO A 119 2.05 -0.56 -15.48
N TYR A 120 1.31 -0.89 -14.41
CA TYR A 120 -0.13 -0.60 -14.33
C TYR A 120 -0.38 0.88 -14.08
N PHE A 121 0.36 1.48 -13.16
CA PHE A 121 0.29 2.92 -12.92
C PHE A 121 0.74 3.75 -14.13
N ASP A 122 1.72 3.29 -14.87
CA ASP A 122 2.18 3.96 -16.11
C ASP A 122 1.07 4.00 -17.18
N LYS A 123 0.14 3.04 -17.19
CA LYS A 123 -1.01 3.03 -18.13
C LYS A 123 -2.09 4.05 -17.77
N VAL A 124 -2.20 4.43 -16.51
CA VAL A 124 -3.21 5.37 -16.00
C VAL A 124 -2.60 6.73 -15.66
N GLN A 125 -1.40 7.01 -16.17
CA GLN A 125 -0.75 8.32 -16.01
C GLN A 125 -1.65 9.42 -16.59
N GLY A 126 -1.80 10.50 -15.82
CA GLY A 126 -2.67 11.64 -16.19
C GLY A 126 -4.05 11.60 -15.56
N LEU A 127 -4.45 10.50 -14.95
CA LEU A 127 -5.61 10.47 -14.06
C LEU A 127 -5.19 10.96 -12.67
N ASP A 128 -6.17 11.46 -11.89
CA ASP A 128 -5.95 11.80 -10.48
C ASP A 128 -5.67 10.55 -9.63
N GLU A 129 -4.94 10.70 -8.54
CA GLU A 129 -4.50 9.57 -7.71
C GLU A 129 -5.65 8.67 -7.22
N PRO A 130 -6.80 9.20 -6.73
CA PRO A 130 -7.92 8.34 -6.35
C PRO A 130 -8.45 7.45 -7.47
N THR A 131 -8.38 7.91 -8.72
CA THR A 131 -8.81 7.16 -9.90
C THR A 131 -7.77 6.14 -10.35
N GLN A 132 -6.48 6.32 -9.98
CA GLN A 132 -5.41 5.38 -10.28
C GLN A 132 -5.41 4.16 -9.35
N LEU A 133 -6.04 4.23 -8.20
CA LEU A 133 -6.08 3.16 -7.18
C LEU A 133 -7.27 2.24 -7.39
#